data_78c318986076f7f7b5aa9ba9c15cd20b
#
_entry.id   78c318986076f7f7b5aa9ba9c15cd20b
#
_cell.length_a   1.000
_cell.length_b   1.000
_cell.length_c   1.000
_cell.angle_alpha   90.00
_cell.angle_beta   90.00
_cell.angle_gamma   90.00
#
_symmetry.space_group_name_H-M   'P 1'
#
loop_
_entity.id
_entity.type
_entity.pdbx_description
1 polymer ?
#
loop_
_entity_poly.entity_id
_entity_poly.type
_entity_poly.pdbx_seq_one_letter_code
_entity_poly.pdbx_strand_id
1 'polypeptide(L)'
;MITLTPYQEEYRSSTLKRIGAFWGFHRDLVNKTEQQDSEEENSSILQDLKNWTSEDHWLFVILQDRMDVGFVHLQKIGPIVMQLEDIFVDEAMRGQGIASKAIALAEQEAQKIPGIEAISLQVVTRNEAAMRLYHKLGYDTMGMVTLRKEFGENHRDQKAEFLGMTFQI
;
A
#
# COMPACT_ATOMS: atom_id res chain seq x y z
N MET A 1 -2.97 -4.63 21.55
CA MET A 1 -1.67 -3.99 21.22
C MET A 1 -1.36 -4.29 19.75
N ILE A 2 -0.89 -3.28 18.97
CA ILE A 2 -0.49 -3.49 17.56
C ILE A 2 1.02 -3.70 17.52
N THR A 3 1.45 -4.71 16.77
CA THR A 3 2.87 -5.01 16.50
C THR A 3 3.07 -5.40 15.04
N LEU A 4 4.28 -5.20 14.53
CA LEU A 4 4.72 -5.77 13.25
C LEU A 4 5.62 -6.96 13.53
N THR A 5 5.42 -8.04 12.78
CA THR A 5 6.34 -9.17 12.77
C THR A 5 6.80 -9.42 11.33
N PRO A 6 8.11 -9.68 11.09
CA PRO A 6 8.56 -10.07 9.76
C PRO A 6 7.74 -11.26 9.24
N TYR A 7 7.44 -11.24 7.94
CA TYR A 7 6.73 -12.35 7.31
C TYR A 7 7.46 -13.69 7.54
N GLN A 8 6.69 -14.72 7.84
CA GLN A 8 7.13 -16.12 7.96
C GLN A 8 6.12 -17.04 7.28
N GLU A 9 6.53 -18.24 6.90
CA GLU A 9 5.69 -19.19 6.16
C GLU A 9 4.38 -19.56 6.89
N GLU A 10 4.34 -19.47 8.20
CA GLU A 10 3.10 -19.69 8.98
C GLU A 10 1.99 -18.70 8.62
N TYR A 11 2.34 -17.49 8.15
CA TYR A 11 1.39 -16.47 7.71
C TYR A 11 1.05 -16.55 6.21
N ARG A 12 1.63 -17.51 5.46
CA ARG A 12 1.49 -17.57 4.01
C ARG A 12 0.04 -17.53 3.54
N SER A 13 -0.80 -18.38 4.10
CA SER A 13 -2.20 -18.52 3.67
C SER A 13 -2.99 -17.24 3.87
N SER A 14 -2.86 -16.62 5.04
CA SER A 14 -3.54 -15.36 5.36
C SER A 14 -2.99 -14.18 4.57
N THR A 15 -1.69 -14.14 4.33
CA THR A 15 -1.04 -13.10 3.53
C THR A 15 -1.49 -13.15 2.07
N LEU A 16 -1.48 -14.32 1.42
CA LEU A 16 -1.98 -14.48 0.04
C LEU A 16 -3.43 -14.03 -0.11
N LYS A 17 -4.30 -14.41 0.82
CA LYS A 17 -5.69 -13.95 0.84
C LYS A 17 -5.80 -12.43 0.90
N ARG A 18 -4.96 -11.78 1.71
CA ARG A 18 -4.94 -10.32 1.87
C ARG A 18 -4.35 -9.60 0.68
N ILE A 19 -3.35 -10.16 0.01
CA ILE A 19 -2.84 -9.62 -1.26
C ILE A 19 -3.95 -9.59 -2.31
N GLY A 20 -4.73 -10.67 -2.44
CA GLY A 20 -5.89 -10.70 -3.34
C GLY A 20 -6.94 -9.64 -2.98
N ALA A 21 -7.28 -9.52 -1.69
CA ALA A 21 -8.23 -8.50 -1.21
C ALA A 21 -7.71 -7.07 -1.41
N PHE A 22 -6.40 -6.84 -1.26
CA PHE A 22 -5.74 -5.56 -1.53
C PHE A 22 -5.86 -5.17 -3.00
N TRP A 23 -5.57 -6.06 -3.92
CA TRP A 23 -5.71 -5.79 -5.35
C TRP A 23 -7.16 -5.62 -5.78
N GLY A 24 -8.10 -6.37 -5.19
CA GLY A 24 -9.53 -6.14 -5.38
C GLY A 24 -9.94 -4.71 -5.00
N PHE A 25 -9.55 -4.25 -3.81
CA PHE A 25 -9.79 -2.88 -3.36
C PHE A 25 -9.17 -1.82 -4.31
N HIS A 26 -7.96 -2.05 -4.80
CA HIS A 26 -7.31 -1.14 -5.75
C HIS A 26 -8.01 -1.10 -7.12
N ARG A 27 -8.50 -2.22 -7.63
CA ARG A 27 -9.32 -2.26 -8.87
C ARG A 27 -10.59 -1.41 -8.71
N ASP A 28 -11.26 -1.54 -7.58
CA ASP A 28 -12.48 -0.76 -7.29
C ASP A 28 -12.19 0.75 -7.25
N LEU A 29 -11.07 1.16 -6.64
CA LEU A 29 -10.65 2.56 -6.60
C LEU A 29 -10.44 3.18 -7.99
N VAL A 30 -9.98 2.40 -8.97
CA VAL A 30 -9.68 2.91 -10.32
C VAL A 30 -10.76 2.54 -11.35
N ASN A 31 -11.94 2.07 -10.91
CA ASN A 31 -13.06 1.64 -11.75
C ASN A 31 -12.67 0.63 -12.84
N LYS A 32 -11.72 -0.26 -12.56
CA LYS A 32 -11.38 -1.35 -13.46
C LYS A 32 -12.31 -2.53 -13.18
N THR A 33 -13.28 -2.72 -14.05
CA THR A 33 -14.24 -3.85 -14.02
C THR A 33 -13.72 -5.11 -14.74
N GLU A 34 -12.47 -5.12 -15.18
CA GLU A 34 -11.90 -6.31 -15.82
C GLU A 34 -11.80 -7.44 -14.80
N GLN A 35 -12.66 -8.45 -14.95
CA GLN A 35 -12.50 -9.72 -14.27
C GLN A 35 -11.25 -10.40 -14.86
N GLN A 36 -10.19 -10.49 -14.05
CA GLN A 36 -9.09 -11.39 -14.40
C GLN A 36 -9.54 -12.84 -14.23
N ASP A 37 -9.00 -13.71 -15.09
CA ASP A 37 -9.18 -15.15 -14.90
C ASP A 37 -8.62 -15.55 -13.53
N SER A 38 -9.34 -16.40 -12.81
CA SER A 38 -8.97 -16.81 -11.45
C SER A 38 -7.59 -17.49 -11.37
N GLU A 39 -7.13 -18.13 -12.44
CA GLU A 39 -5.79 -18.74 -12.52
C GLU A 39 -4.70 -17.68 -12.67
N GLU A 40 -4.92 -16.67 -13.52
CA GLU A 40 -4.00 -15.54 -13.71
C GLU A 40 -3.89 -14.70 -12.42
N GLU A 41 -5.00 -14.44 -11.75
CA GLU A 41 -5.02 -13.72 -10.48
C GLU A 41 -4.24 -14.46 -9.38
N ASN A 42 -4.45 -15.77 -9.23
CA ASN A 42 -3.70 -16.56 -8.27
C ASN A 42 -2.19 -16.60 -8.57
N SER A 43 -1.83 -16.70 -9.85
CA SER A 43 -0.42 -16.67 -10.28
C SER A 43 0.24 -15.32 -9.96
N SER A 44 -0.48 -14.22 -10.19
CA SER A 44 -0.01 -12.86 -9.88
C SER A 44 0.21 -12.68 -8.37
N ILE A 45 -0.74 -13.08 -7.53
CA ILE A 45 -0.65 -12.99 -6.07
C ILE A 45 0.55 -13.78 -5.53
N LEU A 46 0.80 -14.97 -6.08
CA LEU A 46 1.98 -15.77 -5.71
C LEU A 46 3.29 -15.09 -6.10
N GLN A 47 3.32 -14.47 -7.28
CA GLN A 47 4.49 -13.72 -7.76
C GLN A 47 4.74 -12.48 -6.89
N ASP A 48 3.69 -11.77 -6.48
CA ASP A 48 3.80 -10.62 -5.58
C ASP A 48 4.41 -11.04 -4.24
N LEU A 49 3.91 -12.09 -3.61
CA LEU A 49 4.48 -12.59 -2.36
C LEU A 49 5.96 -12.95 -2.50
N LYS A 50 6.34 -13.58 -3.63
CA LYS A 50 7.74 -13.92 -3.91
C LYS A 50 8.60 -12.66 -4.06
N ASN A 51 8.09 -11.63 -4.77
CA ASN A 51 8.79 -10.37 -4.95
C ASN A 51 8.93 -9.62 -3.62
N TRP A 52 7.86 -9.53 -2.84
CA TRP A 52 7.83 -8.81 -1.56
C TRP A 52 8.67 -9.45 -0.45
N THR A 53 9.11 -10.69 -0.68
CA THR A 53 10.03 -11.41 0.22
C THR A 53 11.46 -11.51 -0.35
N SER A 54 11.75 -10.80 -1.43
CA SER A 54 13.09 -10.78 -2.07
C SER A 54 14.00 -9.71 -1.46
N GLU A 55 15.23 -9.61 -1.98
CA GLU A 55 16.21 -8.58 -1.57
C GLU A 55 15.66 -7.16 -1.75
N ASP A 56 16.04 -6.24 -0.87
CA ASP A 56 15.55 -4.85 -0.79
C ASP A 56 14.04 -4.70 -0.51
N HIS A 57 13.36 -5.77 -0.10
CA HIS A 57 11.97 -5.78 0.33
C HIS A 57 11.84 -6.26 1.77
N TRP A 58 10.88 -5.68 2.51
CA TRP A 58 10.52 -6.07 3.88
C TRP A 58 9.02 -6.21 3.97
N LEU A 59 8.55 -7.44 4.09
CA LEU A 59 7.14 -7.76 4.32
C LEU A 59 6.92 -8.04 5.80
N PHE A 60 5.99 -7.30 6.40
CA PHE A 60 5.58 -7.46 7.79
C PHE A 60 4.11 -7.84 7.87
N VAL A 61 3.79 -8.72 8.80
CA VAL A 61 2.41 -9.02 9.21
C VAL A 61 2.03 -8.07 10.35
N ILE A 62 0.86 -7.45 10.24
CA ILE A 62 0.28 -6.63 11.30
C ILE A 62 -0.45 -7.56 12.27
N LEU A 63 -0.02 -7.57 13.52
CA LEU A 63 -0.70 -8.30 14.57
C LEU A 63 -1.46 -7.35 15.48
N GLN A 64 -2.72 -7.66 15.77
CA GLN A 64 -3.48 -7.08 16.87
C GLN A 64 -3.76 -8.15 17.92
N ASP A 65 -3.18 -7.98 19.12
CA ASP A 65 -3.32 -8.93 20.22
C ASP A 65 -3.02 -10.38 19.80
N ARG A 66 -1.96 -10.57 19.00
CA ARG A 66 -1.47 -11.82 18.39
C ARG A 66 -2.30 -12.37 17.22
N MET A 67 -3.39 -11.72 16.84
CA MET A 67 -4.13 -12.06 15.62
C MET A 67 -3.56 -11.30 14.44
N ASP A 68 -3.32 -11.97 13.33
CA ASP A 68 -2.91 -11.35 12.09
C ASP A 68 -4.10 -10.65 11.43
N VAL A 69 -3.98 -9.34 11.21
CA VAL A 69 -5.07 -8.47 10.75
C VAL A 69 -4.71 -7.64 9.52
N GLY A 70 -3.54 -7.84 8.96
CA GLY A 70 -3.07 -7.06 7.81
C GLY A 70 -1.61 -7.30 7.49
N PHE A 71 -1.08 -6.50 6.57
CA PHE A 71 0.34 -6.49 6.24
C PHE A 71 0.83 -5.08 5.92
N VAL A 72 2.16 -4.90 6.00
CA VAL A 72 2.91 -3.75 5.50
C VAL A 72 4.06 -4.26 4.64
N HIS A 73 4.23 -3.67 3.48
CA HIS A 73 5.33 -3.94 2.59
C HIS A 73 6.17 -2.69 2.38
N LEU A 74 7.46 -2.80 2.64
CA LEU A 74 8.46 -1.77 2.40
C LEU A 74 9.41 -2.22 1.30
N GLN A 75 9.85 -1.28 0.46
CA GLN A 75 10.90 -1.49 -0.53
C GLN A 75 11.95 -0.39 -0.46
N LYS A 76 13.21 -0.76 -0.52
CA LYS A 76 14.29 0.21 -0.66
C LYS A 76 14.40 0.68 -2.10
N ILE A 77 14.18 1.97 -2.32
CA ILE A 77 14.29 2.61 -3.64
C ILE A 77 15.52 3.55 -3.66
N GLY A 78 16.59 3.07 -4.23
CA GLY A 78 17.86 3.81 -4.23
C GLY A 78 18.56 3.80 -2.88
N PRO A 79 19.59 4.66 -2.67
CA PRO A 79 20.48 4.55 -1.52
C PRO A 79 19.92 5.08 -0.20
N ILE A 80 18.98 6.06 -0.25
CA ILE A 80 18.57 6.84 0.92
C ILE A 80 17.07 6.85 1.18
N VAL A 81 16.26 6.21 0.31
CA VAL A 81 14.79 6.24 0.44
C VAL A 81 14.23 4.84 0.62
N MET A 82 13.42 4.70 1.64
CA MET A 82 12.50 3.57 1.80
C MET A 82 11.13 3.96 1.23
N GLN A 83 10.48 3.09 0.50
CA GLN A 83 9.10 3.27 0.05
C GLN A 83 8.17 2.37 0.86
N LEU A 84 7.13 2.95 1.44
CA LEU A 84 5.97 2.22 1.91
C LEU A 84 5.12 1.90 0.65
N GLU A 85 5.35 0.70 0.10
CA GLU A 85 4.70 0.26 -1.14
C GLU A 85 3.24 -0.07 -0.90
N ASP A 86 2.99 -0.94 0.07
CA ASP A 86 1.66 -1.45 0.30
C ASP A 86 1.35 -1.54 1.80
N ILE A 87 0.12 -1.20 2.15
CA ILE A 87 -0.44 -1.45 3.47
C ILE A 87 -1.89 -1.90 3.32
N PHE A 88 -2.23 -2.97 4.00
CA PHE A 88 -3.59 -3.48 4.05
C PHE A 88 -3.98 -3.87 5.46
N VAL A 89 -5.20 -3.48 5.85
CA VAL A 89 -5.85 -3.90 7.09
C VAL A 89 -7.20 -4.51 6.74
N ASP A 90 -7.48 -5.68 7.30
CA ASP A 90 -8.74 -6.39 7.10
C ASP A 90 -9.92 -5.45 7.34
N GLU A 91 -10.92 -5.49 6.46
CA GLU A 91 -12.02 -4.52 6.44
C GLU A 91 -12.73 -4.40 7.79
N ALA A 92 -13.02 -5.55 8.42
CA ALA A 92 -13.68 -5.61 9.73
C ALA A 92 -12.85 -4.97 10.87
N MET A 93 -11.55 -4.71 10.63
CA MET A 93 -10.61 -4.15 11.60
C MET A 93 -10.29 -2.68 11.33
N ARG A 94 -10.84 -2.10 10.27
CA ARG A 94 -10.63 -0.69 9.93
C ARG A 94 -11.29 0.26 10.93
N GLY A 95 -10.90 1.55 10.90
CA GLY A 95 -11.45 2.57 11.79
C GLY A 95 -10.92 2.53 13.24
N GLN A 96 -10.07 1.56 13.60
CA GLN A 96 -9.54 1.37 14.96
C GLN A 96 -8.12 1.94 15.15
N GLY A 97 -7.61 2.71 14.18
CA GLY A 97 -6.27 3.29 14.22
C GLY A 97 -5.12 2.30 13.97
N ILE A 98 -5.43 1.08 13.49
CA ILE A 98 -4.44 0.03 13.24
C ILE A 98 -3.43 0.48 12.19
N ALA A 99 -3.90 1.00 11.05
CA ALA A 99 -3.03 1.47 9.97
C ALA A 99 -2.06 2.56 10.45
N SER A 100 -2.54 3.56 11.21
CA SER A 100 -1.68 4.61 11.77
C SER A 100 -0.55 4.05 12.64
N LYS A 101 -0.86 3.07 13.48
CA LYS A 101 0.14 2.44 14.35
C LYS A 101 1.10 1.54 13.56
N ALA A 102 0.59 0.81 12.57
CA ALA A 102 1.40 -0.04 11.71
C ALA A 102 2.39 0.79 10.88
N ILE A 103 1.95 1.94 10.33
CA ILE A 103 2.82 2.87 9.60
C ILE A 103 3.93 3.39 10.51
N ALA A 104 3.59 3.89 11.70
CA ALA A 104 4.60 4.39 12.66
C ALA A 104 5.63 3.31 13.06
N LEU A 105 5.21 2.04 13.17
CA LEU A 105 6.13 0.93 13.40
C LEU A 105 6.99 0.63 12.16
N ALA A 106 6.41 0.69 10.96
CA ALA A 106 7.14 0.50 9.70
C ALA A 106 8.19 1.59 9.48
N GLU A 107 7.90 2.84 9.84
CA GLU A 107 8.87 3.95 9.85
C GLU A 107 10.04 3.66 10.79
N GLN A 108 9.77 3.11 11.97
CA GLN A 108 10.83 2.71 12.90
C GLN A 108 11.68 1.56 12.33
N GLU A 109 11.09 0.60 11.62
CA GLU A 109 11.85 -0.46 10.94
C GLU A 109 12.71 0.10 9.80
N ALA A 110 12.15 1.02 8.99
CA ALA A 110 12.90 1.70 7.93
C ALA A 110 14.12 2.48 8.48
N GLN A 111 13.96 3.18 9.61
CA GLN A 111 15.04 3.95 10.25
C GLN A 111 16.19 3.09 10.77
N LYS A 112 15.98 1.78 10.98
CA LYS A 112 17.07 0.85 11.38
C LYS A 112 17.99 0.49 10.23
N ILE A 113 17.57 0.74 8.97
CA ILE A 113 18.34 0.36 7.79
C ILE A 113 19.38 1.44 7.51
N PRO A 114 20.67 1.11 7.47
CA PRO A 114 21.72 2.10 7.29
C PRO A 114 21.56 2.90 5.99
N GLY A 115 21.71 4.21 6.09
CA GLY A 115 21.66 5.14 4.96
C GLY A 115 20.27 5.61 4.58
N ILE A 116 19.19 5.07 5.16
CA ILE A 116 17.83 5.56 4.90
C ILE A 116 17.62 6.90 5.62
N GLU A 117 17.29 7.91 4.85
CA GLU A 117 17.07 9.29 5.30
C GLU A 117 15.59 9.72 5.17
N ALA A 118 14.83 9.02 4.31
CA ALA A 118 13.41 9.33 4.06
C ALA A 118 12.58 8.08 3.80
N ILE A 119 11.29 8.19 4.10
CA ILE A 119 10.28 7.24 3.65
C ILE A 119 9.30 7.96 2.73
N SER A 120 8.98 7.32 1.61
CA SER A 120 8.00 7.82 0.62
C SER A 120 6.85 6.83 0.47
N LEU A 121 5.79 7.26 -0.16
CA LEU A 121 4.67 6.39 -0.58
C LEU A 121 4.00 6.96 -1.83
N GLN A 122 3.25 6.10 -2.51
CA GLN A 122 2.36 6.49 -3.59
C GLN A 122 0.92 6.20 -3.19
N VAL A 123 0.01 7.10 -3.53
CA VAL A 123 -1.40 6.95 -3.21
C VAL A 123 -2.27 7.31 -4.41
N VAL A 124 -3.26 6.47 -4.68
CA VAL A 124 -4.25 6.75 -5.73
C VAL A 124 -5.05 7.98 -5.33
N THR A 125 -5.18 8.96 -6.22
CA THR A 125 -5.83 10.25 -5.95
C THR A 125 -7.26 10.13 -5.42
N ARG A 126 -8.00 9.08 -5.80
CA ARG A 126 -9.35 8.79 -5.31
C ARG A 126 -9.37 8.21 -3.89
N ASN A 127 -8.23 7.77 -3.36
CA ASN A 127 -8.13 7.26 -2.00
C ASN A 127 -7.94 8.41 -1.00
N GLU A 128 -8.94 9.30 -0.93
CA GLU A 128 -8.88 10.47 -0.02
C GLU A 128 -8.68 10.07 1.44
N ALA A 129 -9.24 8.95 1.86
CA ALA A 129 -9.11 8.47 3.23
C ALA A 129 -7.64 8.16 3.57
N ALA A 130 -6.93 7.50 2.66
CA ALA A 130 -5.50 7.23 2.80
C ALA A 130 -4.67 8.51 2.73
N MET A 131 -4.97 9.42 1.79
CA MET A 131 -4.28 10.72 1.69
C MET A 131 -4.39 11.52 3.00
N ARG A 132 -5.60 11.62 3.59
CA ARG A 132 -5.80 12.30 4.87
C ARG A 132 -5.04 11.62 6.02
N LEU A 133 -4.98 10.29 6.02
CA LEU A 133 -4.22 9.52 7.00
C LEU A 133 -2.72 9.84 6.88
N TYR A 134 -2.15 9.74 5.68
CA TYR A 134 -0.73 9.99 5.46
C TYR A 134 -0.35 11.44 5.79
N HIS A 135 -1.15 12.41 5.36
CA HIS A 135 -0.91 13.81 5.72
C HIS A 135 -0.91 14.02 7.25
N LYS A 136 -1.87 13.41 7.96
CA LYS A 136 -1.92 13.44 9.44
C LYS A 136 -0.68 12.80 10.10
N LEU A 137 -0.04 11.85 9.43
CA LEU A 137 1.18 11.19 9.90
C LEU A 137 2.47 11.94 9.51
N GLY A 138 2.36 13.08 8.82
CA GLY A 138 3.51 13.93 8.47
C GLY A 138 4.05 13.70 7.06
N TYR A 139 3.35 12.95 6.20
CA TYR A 139 3.66 12.86 4.77
C TYR A 139 3.14 14.13 4.07
N ASP A 140 3.82 15.23 4.21
CA ASP A 140 3.42 16.57 3.76
C ASP A 140 4.27 17.11 2.61
N THR A 141 5.31 16.39 2.20
CA THR A 141 6.18 16.74 1.08
C THR A 141 5.75 16.01 -0.19
N MET A 142 5.35 16.75 -1.20
CA MET A 142 5.02 16.19 -2.53
C MET A 142 6.27 16.13 -3.40
N GLY A 143 6.66 14.94 -3.83
CA GLY A 143 7.83 14.71 -4.69
C GLY A 143 7.46 14.70 -6.17
N MET A 144 6.60 13.80 -6.59
CA MET A 144 6.19 13.62 -7.99
C MET A 144 4.67 13.58 -8.14
N VAL A 145 4.21 14.05 -9.30
CA VAL A 145 2.81 13.91 -9.75
C VAL A 145 2.82 13.17 -11.08
N THR A 146 2.10 12.06 -11.17
CA THR A 146 1.93 11.33 -12.43
C THR A 146 0.74 11.89 -13.20
N LEU A 147 0.98 12.40 -14.41
CA LEU A 147 -0.06 12.83 -15.33
C LEU A 147 -0.24 11.79 -16.44
N ARG A 148 -1.49 11.52 -16.78
CA ARG A 148 -1.86 10.57 -17.81
C ARG A 148 -2.78 11.21 -18.85
N LYS A 149 -2.56 10.90 -20.13
CA LYS A 149 -3.43 11.29 -21.24
C LYS A 149 -4.09 10.03 -21.81
N GLU A 150 -5.40 10.01 -21.77
CA GLU A 150 -6.17 8.94 -22.41
C GLU A 150 -6.26 9.14 -23.93
N PHE A 151 -6.09 8.06 -24.69
CA PHE A 151 -6.26 8.09 -26.16
C PHE A 151 -7.60 7.49 -26.62
N GLY A 152 -8.44 7.04 -25.68
CA GLY A 152 -9.77 6.50 -25.89
C GLY A 152 -10.79 7.16 -24.95
N GLU A 153 -11.85 6.43 -24.64
CA GLU A 153 -12.84 6.89 -23.68
C GLU A 153 -12.23 7.04 -22.28
N ASN A 154 -12.52 8.18 -21.63
CA ASN A 154 -12.09 8.41 -20.27
C ASN A 154 -13.21 7.97 -19.31
N HIS A 155 -12.97 6.91 -18.57
CA HIS A 155 -13.90 6.36 -17.59
C HIS A 155 -13.77 7.00 -16.19
N ARG A 156 -12.94 8.04 -16.06
CA ARG A 156 -12.78 8.77 -14.80
C ARG A 156 -13.91 9.77 -14.63
N ASP A 157 -14.63 9.66 -13.54
CA ASP A 157 -15.87 10.39 -13.25
C ASP A 157 -15.73 11.45 -12.16
N GLN A 158 -14.55 11.51 -11.52
CA GLN A 158 -14.26 12.49 -10.48
C GLN A 158 -13.25 13.53 -10.95
N LYS A 159 -13.25 14.69 -10.27
CA LYS A 159 -12.34 15.78 -10.56
C LYS A 159 -11.63 16.28 -9.31
N ALA A 160 -10.38 16.69 -9.45
CA ALA A 160 -9.62 17.35 -8.40
C ALA A 160 -8.96 18.62 -8.93
N GLU A 161 -8.88 19.64 -8.07
CA GLU A 161 -8.15 20.85 -8.33
C GLU A 161 -6.72 20.74 -7.79
N PHE A 162 -5.74 21.04 -8.63
CA PHE A 162 -4.34 21.08 -8.25
C PHE A 162 -3.63 22.22 -8.97
N LEU A 163 -2.98 23.12 -8.22
CA LEU A 163 -2.30 24.31 -8.74
C LEU A 163 -3.19 25.19 -9.65
N GLY A 164 -4.49 25.30 -9.34
CA GLY A 164 -5.45 26.06 -10.13
C GLY A 164 -5.88 25.39 -11.44
N MET A 165 -5.53 24.12 -11.63
CA MET A 165 -5.91 23.30 -12.79
C MET A 165 -6.82 22.16 -12.35
N THR A 166 -7.82 21.85 -13.17
CA THR A 166 -8.75 20.73 -12.94
C THR A 166 -8.25 19.47 -13.63
N PHE A 167 -8.11 18.38 -12.88
CA PHE A 167 -7.73 17.07 -13.38
C PHE A 167 -8.86 16.05 -13.19
N GLN A 168 -8.98 15.11 -14.12
CA GLN A 168 -9.81 13.93 -13.97
C GLN A 168 -9.06 12.90 -13.09
N ILE A 169 -9.72 12.35 -12.07
CA ILE A 169 -9.12 11.40 -11.13
C ILE A 169 -9.94 10.12 -10.99
#